data_a41c2d21ef71fa1ff550ab3d59bffb6c
#
_entry.id   a41c2d21ef71fa1ff550ab3d59bffb6c
#
_cell.length_a   1.000
_cell.length_b   1.000
_cell.length_c   1.000
_cell.angle_alpha   90.00
_cell.angle_beta   90.00
_cell.angle_gamma   90.00
#
_symmetry.space_group_name_H-M   'P 1'
#
loop_
_entity.id
_entity.type
_entity.pdbx_description
1 polymer ?
#
loop_
_entity_poly.entity_id
_entity_poly.type
_entity_poly.pdbx_seq_one_letter_code
_entity_poly.pdbx_strand_id
1 'polypeptide(L)'
;VILKGDIPIGVSRNGCDVWHEPAYFKMNAQAGAPPDAFAQNGQNWGFPTYNWDAMLADGGQWWIRRFQHMANYFDAYRIDHVLGFFRIWSIPGECVHALMGQFDPSIAMTRDEIESYGLTFDEERYTTPCINDWILERIFGTQADEVKQTYLEARPDGLYAMRPEYATERMIE
;
A
#
# COMPACT_ATOMS: atom_id res chain seq x y z
N VAL A 1 23.79 -14.50 30.32
CA VAL A 1 23.51 -13.54 29.20
C VAL A 1 22.17 -13.92 28.64
N ILE A 2 21.27 -12.95 28.44
CA ILE A 2 19.99 -13.14 27.78
C ILE A 2 20.14 -12.59 26.36
N LEU A 3 19.85 -13.44 25.39
CA LEU A 3 19.84 -13.04 23.96
C LEU A 3 18.42 -12.67 23.55
N LYS A 4 18.25 -11.46 23.04
CA LYS A 4 16.98 -10.96 22.55
C LYS A 4 17.01 -10.85 21.02
N GLY A 5 16.14 -11.60 20.37
CA GLY A 5 15.92 -11.54 18.94
C GLY A 5 14.91 -10.49 18.53
N ASP A 6 14.93 -10.12 17.27
CA ASP A 6 13.95 -9.23 16.66
C ASP A 6 13.16 -9.99 15.58
N ILE A 7 11.82 -9.87 15.63
CA ILE A 7 10.93 -10.50 14.66
C ILE A 7 10.34 -9.40 13.81
N PRO A 8 10.80 -9.24 12.56
CA PRO A 8 10.24 -8.25 11.64
C PRO A 8 8.81 -8.62 11.26
N ILE A 9 7.99 -7.61 11.00
CA ILE A 9 6.61 -7.81 10.53
C ILE A 9 6.55 -8.45 9.14
N GLY A 10 7.53 -8.21 8.30
CA GLY A 10 7.53 -8.68 6.92
C GLY A 10 8.67 -9.63 6.58
N VAL A 11 8.59 -10.16 5.38
CA VAL A 11 9.64 -10.99 4.76
C VAL A 11 9.99 -10.42 3.38
N SER A 12 11.20 -10.68 2.90
CA SER A 12 11.61 -10.23 1.57
C SER A 12 10.65 -10.78 0.50
N ARG A 13 10.18 -9.91 -0.39
CA ARG A 13 9.33 -10.26 -1.53
C ARG A 13 9.93 -11.37 -2.40
N ASN A 14 11.25 -11.40 -2.53
CA ASN A 14 12.00 -12.38 -3.31
C ASN A 14 12.72 -13.40 -2.41
N GLY A 15 12.31 -13.50 -1.13
CA GLY A 15 12.88 -14.41 -0.16
C GLY A 15 12.32 -15.83 -0.23
N CYS A 16 12.99 -16.72 0.47
CA CYS A 16 12.63 -18.15 0.50
C CYS A 16 11.22 -18.39 1.07
N ASP A 17 10.76 -17.60 2.02
CA ASP A 17 9.42 -17.72 2.62
C ASP A 17 8.33 -17.57 1.57
N VAL A 18 8.42 -16.50 0.77
CA VAL A 18 7.43 -16.22 -0.30
C VAL A 18 7.51 -17.25 -1.41
N TRP A 19 8.72 -17.70 -1.76
CA TRP A 19 8.93 -18.70 -2.78
C TRP A 19 8.42 -20.09 -2.36
N HIS A 20 8.59 -20.45 -1.09
CA HIS A 20 8.21 -21.76 -0.57
C HIS A 20 6.72 -21.88 -0.28
N GLU A 21 6.12 -20.85 0.30
CA GLU A 21 4.71 -20.84 0.72
C GLU A 21 3.97 -19.57 0.20
N PRO A 22 3.89 -19.37 -1.14
CA PRO A 22 3.36 -18.15 -1.74
C PRO A 22 1.90 -17.86 -1.40
N ALA A 23 1.11 -18.87 -1.03
CA ALA A 23 -0.30 -18.73 -0.66
C ALA A 23 -0.52 -17.83 0.58
N TYR A 24 0.50 -17.68 1.43
CA TYR A 24 0.42 -16.86 2.65
C TYR A 24 0.70 -15.37 2.41
N PHE A 25 1.04 -14.99 1.18
CA PHE A 25 1.47 -13.61 0.87
C PHE A 25 0.64 -13.01 -0.27
N LYS A 26 0.22 -11.75 -0.09
CA LYS A 26 -0.44 -10.96 -1.14
C LYS A 26 0.64 -10.24 -1.96
N MET A 27 1.02 -10.81 -3.11
CA MET A 27 2.10 -10.29 -3.95
C MET A 27 1.72 -9.03 -4.75
N ASN A 28 0.44 -8.73 -4.85
CA ASN A 28 -0.08 -7.51 -5.47
C ASN A 28 -0.13 -6.31 -4.52
N ALA A 29 0.32 -6.48 -3.28
CA ALA A 29 0.36 -5.45 -2.26
C ALA A 29 1.74 -5.35 -1.60
N GLN A 30 2.00 -4.22 -0.97
CA GLN A 30 3.23 -3.91 -0.25
C GLN A 30 2.86 -3.34 1.12
N ALA A 31 3.55 -3.77 2.16
CA ALA A 31 3.38 -3.20 3.49
C ALA A 31 4.14 -1.89 3.63
N GLY A 32 3.64 -1.01 4.47
CA GLY A 32 4.25 0.27 4.75
C GLY A 32 3.60 1.00 5.90
N ALA A 33 3.78 2.30 5.91
CA ALA A 33 3.16 3.23 6.85
C ALA A 33 2.50 4.40 6.10
N PRO A 34 1.37 4.93 6.61
CA PRO A 34 0.72 6.08 6.02
C PRO A 34 1.58 7.33 6.08
N PRO A 35 1.28 8.36 5.26
CA PRO A 35 1.89 9.67 5.37
C PRO A 35 1.80 10.25 6.79
N ASP A 36 2.89 10.86 7.24
CA ASP A 36 2.98 11.56 8.51
C ASP A 36 3.85 12.83 8.41
N ALA A 37 4.09 13.49 9.54
CA ALA A 37 4.89 14.71 9.58
C ALA A 37 6.37 14.51 9.21
N PHE A 38 6.88 13.29 9.30
CA PHE A 38 8.28 12.93 9.01
C PHE A 38 8.45 12.35 7.61
N ALA A 39 7.41 11.65 7.11
CA ALA A 39 7.39 11.01 5.80
C ALA A 39 6.11 11.41 5.04
N GLN A 40 6.17 12.54 4.33
CA GLN A 40 5.00 13.10 3.63
C GLN A 40 4.40 12.17 2.57
N ASN A 41 5.23 11.33 1.96
CA ASN A 41 4.80 10.30 1.00
C ASN A 41 4.50 8.95 1.66
N GLY A 42 4.50 8.91 3.01
CA GLY A 42 4.47 7.65 3.75
C GLY A 42 5.74 6.83 3.57
N GLN A 43 5.69 5.58 4.01
CA GLN A 43 6.80 4.66 3.88
C GLN A 43 6.33 3.41 3.15
N ASN A 44 6.98 3.07 2.05
CA ASN A 44 6.81 1.80 1.36
C ASN A 44 7.99 0.89 1.74
N TRP A 45 7.71 -0.19 2.49
CA TRP A 45 8.75 -1.12 2.93
C TRP A 45 9.05 -2.22 1.91
N GLY A 46 8.24 -2.33 0.85
CA GLY A 46 8.49 -3.20 -0.30
C GLY A 46 8.22 -4.69 -0.11
N PHE A 47 7.96 -5.18 1.11
CA PHE A 47 7.63 -6.57 1.35
C PHE A 47 6.13 -6.83 1.21
N PRO A 48 5.69 -8.04 0.81
CA PRO A 48 4.28 -8.37 0.62
C PRO A 48 3.50 -8.33 1.92
N THR A 49 2.21 -8.02 1.86
CA THR A 49 1.32 -8.18 3.01
C THR A 49 0.90 -9.64 3.17
N TYR A 50 0.44 -10.01 4.37
CA TYR A 50 0.00 -11.37 4.67
C TYR A 50 -1.42 -11.65 4.17
N ASN A 51 -1.62 -12.85 3.66
CA ASN A 51 -2.94 -13.44 3.45
C ASN A 51 -3.38 -14.12 4.75
N TRP A 52 -3.95 -13.35 5.66
CA TRP A 52 -4.36 -13.85 6.99
C TRP A 52 -5.42 -14.95 6.90
N ASP A 53 -6.31 -14.92 5.91
CA ASP A 53 -7.32 -15.97 5.72
C ASP A 53 -6.65 -17.32 5.46
N ALA A 54 -5.67 -17.34 4.57
CA ALA A 54 -4.90 -18.56 4.29
C ALA A 54 -4.06 -19.01 5.51
N MET A 55 -3.42 -18.08 6.21
CA MET A 55 -2.62 -18.38 7.39
C MET A 55 -3.46 -18.92 8.55
N LEU A 56 -4.64 -18.35 8.78
CA LEU A 56 -5.52 -18.77 9.86
C LEU A 56 -6.26 -20.07 9.55
N ALA A 57 -6.47 -20.40 8.27
CA ALA A 57 -7.10 -21.64 7.86
C ALA A 57 -6.34 -22.90 8.32
N ASP A 58 -5.01 -22.80 8.50
CA ASP A 58 -4.18 -23.89 9.03
C ASP A 58 -3.79 -23.69 10.51
N GLY A 59 -4.42 -22.74 11.19
CA GLY A 59 -4.13 -22.43 12.61
C GLY A 59 -2.86 -21.62 12.81
N GLY A 60 -2.38 -20.90 11.79
CA GLY A 60 -1.22 -20.02 11.89
C GLY A 60 0.12 -20.77 11.95
N GLN A 61 0.20 -21.94 11.31
CA GLN A 61 1.36 -22.82 11.38
C GLN A 61 2.65 -22.15 10.89
N TRP A 62 2.58 -21.26 9.90
CA TRP A 62 3.75 -20.53 9.45
C TRP A 62 4.39 -19.69 10.58
N TRP A 63 3.57 -18.96 11.34
CA TRP A 63 4.03 -18.15 12.47
C TRP A 63 4.51 -19.04 13.63
N ILE A 64 3.80 -20.15 13.92
CA ILE A 64 4.19 -21.09 14.98
C ILE A 64 5.59 -21.65 14.66
N ARG A 65 5.84 -22.13 13.46
CA ARG A 65 7.16 -22.65 13.04
C ARG A 65 8.24 -21.58 13.12
N ARG A 66 7.93 -20.35 12.73
CA ARG A 66 8.87 -19.22 12.81
C ARG A 66 9.27 -18.93 14.24
N PHE A 67 8.32 -18.84 15.17
CA PHE A 67 8.61 -18.63 16.59
C PHE A 67 9.37 -19.81 17.21
N GLN A 68 8.99 -21.03 16.90
CA GLN A 68 9.70 -22.22 17.38
C GLN A 68 11.15 -22.25 16.89
N HIS A 69 11.38 -21.89 15.63
CA HIS A 69 12.72 -21.82 15.09
C HIS A 69 13.58 -20.74 15.78
N MET A 70 13.01 -19.57 15.98
CA MET A 70 13.67 -18.45 16.68
C MET A 70 14.02 -18.81 18.15
N ALA A 71 13.19 -19.65 18.80
CA ALA A 71 13.45 -20.11 20.17
C ALA A 71 14.72 -20.94 20.33
N ASN A 72 15.27 -21.48 19.24
CA ASN A 72 16.57 -22.15 19.26
C ASN A 72 17.76 -21.20 19.42
N TYR A 73 17.57 -19.90 19.15
CA TYR A 73 18.63 -18.89 19.09
C TYR A 73 18.49 -17.80 20.16
N PHE A 74 17.27 -17.53 20.61
CA PHE A 74 16.98 -16.39 21.48
C PHE A 74 16.14 -16.78 22.68
N ASP A 75 16.45 -16.14 23.79
CA ASP A 75 15.72 -16.31 25.09
C ASP A 75 14.46 -15.41 25.13
N ALA A 76 14.43 -14.34 24.33
CA ALA A 76 13.33 -13.39 24.24
C ALA A 76 13.22 -12.79 22.86
N TYR A 77 12.03 -12.23 22.50
CA TYR A 77 11.81 -11.56 21.22
C TYR A 77 11.24 -10.15 21.43
N ARG A 78 11.62 -9.26 20.52
CA ARG A 78 10.87 -8.05 20.22
C ARG A 78 10.05 -8.32 18.96
N ILE A 79 8.75 -8.08 19.01
CA ILE A 79 7.90 -8.08 17.83
C ILE A 79 7.92 -6.66 17.27
N ASP A 80 8.47 -6.50 16.07
CA ASP A 80 8.46 -5.22 15.39
C ASP A 80 7.09 -4.95 14.79
N HIS A 81 6.66 -3.68 14.83
CA HIS A 81 5.40 -3.22 14.26
C HIS A 81 4.18 -4.10 14.63
N VAL A 82 3.97 -4.32 15.91
CA VAL A 82 2.90 -5.21 16.42
C VAL A 82 1.49 -4.87 15.88
N LEU A 83 1.22 -3.60 15.56
CA LEU A 83 -0.05 -3.18 14.96
C LEU A 83 -0.30 -3.84 13.60
N GLY A 84 0.75 -4.18 12.85
CA GLY A 84 0.67 -4.84 11.57
C GLY A 84 0.09 -6.26 11.62
N PHE A 85 0.01 -6.87 12.81
CA PHE A 85 -0.67 -8.15 13.03
C PHE A 85 -2.20 -8.00 13.14
N PHE A 86 -2.67 -6.79 13.39
CA PHE A 86 -4.09 -6.46 13.48
C PHE A 86 -4.56 -5.71 12.23
N ARG A 87 -3.74 -4.80 11.76
CA ARG A 87 -4.03 -3.93 10.62
C ARG A 87 -2.73 -3.35 10.08
N ILE A 88 -2.48 -3.53 8.79
CA ILE A 88 -1.29 -3.02 8.10
C ILE A 88 -1.67 -1.93 7.10
N TRP A 89 -0.79 -0.96 6.88
CA TRP A 89 -0.91 -0.06 5.73
C TRP A 89 -0.49 -0.81 4.49
N SER A 90 -1.47 -1.10 3.64
CA SER A 90 -1.32 -1.90 2.42
C SER A 90 -1.30 -0.97 1.22
N ILE A 91 -0.22 -1.01 0.46
CA ILE A 91 0.06 -0.17 -0.69
C ILE A 91 -0.10 -1.04 -1.94
N PRO A 92 -0.85 -0.61 -2.98
CA PRO A 92 -0.94 -1.32 -4.24
C PRO A 92 0.42 -1.60 -4.86
N GLY A 93 0.58 -2.74 -5.52
CA GLY A 93 1.87 -3.17 -6.08
C GLY A 93 2.43 -2.25 -7.16
N GLU A 94 1.57 -1.54 -7.87
CA GLU A 94 1.87 -0.55 -8.90
C GLU A 94 2.31 0.82 -8.35
N CYS A 95 2.15 1.06 -7.04
CA CYS A 95 2.59 2.29 -6.40
C CYS A 95 4.01 2.18 -5.87
N VAL A 96 4.77 3.27 -5.99
CA VAL A 96 6.12 3.44 -5.42
C VAL A 96 6.02 4.06 -4.03
N HIS A 97 5.24 5.13 -3.90
CA HIS A 97 5.00 5.82 -2.64
C HIS A 97 3.81 5.22 -1.89
N ALA A 98 3.70 5.54 -0.61
CA ALA A 98 2.65 5.01 0.25
C ALA A 98 1.35 5.83 0.25
N LEU A 99 1.26 6.88 -0.56
CA LEU A 99 0.10 7.80 -0.59
C LEU A 99 -1.21 7.09 -0.92
N MET A 100 -1.19 6.13 -1.85
CA MET A 100 -2.36 5.38 -2.30
C MET A 100 -2.64 4.12 -1.46
N GLY A 101 -1.96 3.99 -0.32
CA GLY A 101 -2.20 2.89 0.60
C GLY A 101 -3.54 3.02 1.34
N GLN A 102 -3.95 1.93 1.92
CA GLN A 102 -5.10 1.85 2.83
C GLN A 102 -4.83 0.83 3.93
N PHE A 103 -5.52 0.94 5.05
CA PHE A 103 -5.43 -0.10 6.07
C PHE A 103 -6.13 -1.38 5.61
N ASP A 104 -5.45 -2.52 5.78
CA ASP A 104 -5.98 -3.87 5.55
C ASP A 104 -5.89 -4.68 6.87
N PRO A 105 -7.01 -5.16 7.46
CA PRO A 105 -8.39 -4.91 7.05
C PRO A 105 -8.84 -3.46 7.29
N SER A 106 -9.80 -3.00 6.47
CA SER A 106 -10.47 -1.71 6.61
C SER A 106 -11.97 -1.90 6.76
N ILE A 107 -12.62 -0.96 7.46
CA ILE A 107 -14.08 -0.89 7.51
C ILE A 107 -14.52 -0.06 6.31
N ALA A 108 -15.03 -0.74 5.29
CA ALA A 108 -15.63 -0.06 4.14
C ALA A 108 -16.98 0.54 4.54
N MET A 109 -17.24 1.77 4.09
CA MET A 109 -18.57 2.40 4.21
C MET A 109 -19.31 2.22 2.89
N THR A 110 -20.60 1.93 2.99
CA THR A 110 -21.50 1.93 1.83
C THR A 110 -21.85 3.36 1.43
N ARG A 111 -22.33 3.55 0.19
CA ARG A 111 -22.83 4.86 -0.26
C ARG A 111 -23.92 5.40 0.67
N ASP A 112 -24.88 4.56 1.04
CA ASP A 112 -26.01 4.94 1.91
C ASP A 112 -25.53 5.38 3.31
N GLU A 113 -24.51 4.73 3.86
CA GLU A 113 -23.90 5.15 5.12
C GLU A 113 -23.23 6.52 5.00
N ILE A 114 -22.47 6.76 3.92
CA ILE A 114 -21.82 8.05 3.67
C ILE A 114 -22.88 9.16 3.53
N GLU A 115 -23.93 8.91 2.76
CA GLU A 115 -25.01 9.87 2.53
C GLU A 115 -25.86 10.11 3.79
N SER A 116 -25.98 9.14 4.68
CA SER A 116 -26.66 9.29 5.97
C SER A 116 -25.98 10.33 6.89
N TYR A 117 -24.68 10.57 6.71
CA TYR A 117 -23.94 11.62 7.40
C TYR A 117 -24.04 13.00 6.72
N GLY A 118 -24.88 13.14 5.70
CA GLY A 118 -25.12 14.40 5.00
C GLY A 118 -24.14 14.74 3.89
N LEU A 119 -23.33 13.77 3.46
CA LEU A 119 -22.39 13.92 2.36
C LEU A 119 -23.01 13.33 1.07
N THR A 120 -23.16 14.13 0.01
CA THR A 120 -23.52 13.57 -1.31
C THR A 120 -22.30 12.89 -1.89
N PHE A 121 -22.39 11.57 -2.09
CA PHE A 121 -21.27 10.81 -2.65
C PHE A 121 -21.29 10.86 -4.18
N ASP A 122 -20.35 11.62 -4.74
CA ASP A 122 -20.08 11.68 -6.17
C ASP A 122 -18.86 10.79 -6.48
N GLU A 123 -19.12 9.61 -7.04
CA GLU A 123 -18.10 8.59 -7.29
C GLU A 123 -17.01 9.11 -8.22
N GLU A 124 -17.37 9.76 -9.33
CA GLU A 124 -16.39 10.27 -10.28
C GLU A 124 -15.46 11.29 -9.63
N ARG A 125 -16.02 12.20 -8.85
CA ARG A 125 -15.24 13.24 -8.15
C ARG A 125 -14.24 12.66 -7.15
N TYR A 126 -14.60 11.56 -6.47
CA TYR A 126 -13.76 10.98 -5.40
C TYR A 126 -12.81 9.89 -5.89
N THR A 127 -13.08 9.27 -7.04
CA THR A 127 -12.28 8.15 -7.57
C THR A 127 -11.47 8.48 -8.81
N THR A 128 -11.77 9.61 -9.48
CA THR A 128 -11.09 10.01 -10.72
C THR A 128 -10.17 11.20 -10.45
N PRO A 129 -8.89 11.15 -10.86
CA PRO A 129 -7.99 12.29 -10.74
C PRO A 129 -8.51 13.52 -11.48
N CYS A 130 -8.57 14.66 -10.80
CA CYS A 130 -8.95 15.94 -11.39
C CYS A 130 -7.71 16.63 -11.94
N ILE A 131 -7.35 16.32 -13.19
CA ILE A 131 -6.22 16.95 -13.89
C ILE A 131 -6.77 18.00 -14.84
N ASN A 132 -6.43 19.27 -14.60
CA ASN A 132 -6.85 20.40 -15.46
C ASN A 132 -5.71 21.41 -15.62
N ASP A 133 -5.87 22.38 -16.52
CA ASP A 133 -4.83 23.38 -16.83
C ASP A 133 -4.40 24.15 -15.59
N TRP A 134 -5.33 24.56 -14.75
CA TRP A 134 -5.00 25.34 -13.54
C TRP A 134 -4.10 24.55 -12.57
N ILE A 135 -4.37 23.25 -12.38
CA ILE A 135 -3.55 22.38 -11.53
C ILE A 135 -2.17 22.20 -12.17
N LEU A 136 -2.12 21.94 -13.47
CA LEU A 136 -0.87 21.73 -14.19
C LEU A 136 0.03 22.97 -14.14
N GLU A 137 -0.52 24.14 -14.40
CA GLU A 137 0.20 25.41 -14.31
C GLU A 137 0.71 25.67 -12.88
N ARG A 138 -0.11 25.38 -11.87
CA ARG A 138 0.25 25.56 -10.47
C ARG A 138 1.37 24.64 -10.02
N ILE A 139 1.40 23.39 -10.49
CA ILE A 139 2.37 22.38 -10.07
C ILE A 139 3.65 22.47 -10.91
N PHE A 140 3.52 22.58 -12.24
CA PHE A 140 4.64 22.47 -13.17
C PHE A 140 5.07 23.83 -13.79
N GLY A 141 4.29 24.89 -13.60
CA GLY A 141 4.62 26.22 -14.11
C GLY A 141 4.87 26.20 -15.63
N THR A 142 6.06 26.63 -16.04
CA THR A 142 6.46 26.68 -17.47
C THR A 142 6.58 25.30 -18.15
N GLN A 143 6.61 24.23 -17.40
CA GLN A 143 6.68 22.86 -17.92
C GLN A 143 5.29 22.23 -18.15
N ALA A 144 4.21 22.92 -17.79
CA ALA A 144 2.85 22.39 -17.86
C ALA A 144 2.48 21.88 -19.27
N ASP A 145 2.86 22.60 -20.32
CA ASP A 145 2.59 22.20 -21.69
C ASP A 145 3.38 20.97 -22.14
N GLU A 146 4.61 20.83 -21.69
CA GLU A 146 5.44 19.64 -21.94
C GLU A 146 4.84 18.41 -21.22
N VAL A 147 4.40 18.57 -19.99
CA VAL A 147 3.72 17.52 -19.23
C VAL A 147 2.43 17.07 -19.91
N LYS A 148 1.61 18.03 -20.39
CA LYS A 148 0.38 17.71 -21.13
C LYS A 148 0.68 16.90 -22.38
N GLN A 149 1.66 17.33 -23.17
CA GLN A 149 1.99 16.68 -24.44
C GLN A 149 2.59 15.28 -24.23
N THR A 150 3.35 15.08 -23.18
CA THR A 150 4.08 13.85 -22.94
C THR A 150 3.19 12.80 -22.26
N TYR A 151 2.51 13.17 -21.19
CA TYR A 151 1.90 12.21 -20.25
C TYR A 151 0.38 12.15 -20.32
N LEU A 152 -0.28 13.16 -20.90
CA LEU A 152 -1.72 13.30 -20.78
C LEU A 152 -2.44 13.22 -22.13
N GLU A 153 -3.71 12.84 -22.08
CA GLU A 153 -4.67 12.95 -23.16
C GLU A 153 -5.90 13.76 -22.71
N ALA A 154 -6.42 14.59 -23.61
CA ALA A 154 -7.56 15.45 -23.31
C ALA A 154 -8.85 14.62 -23.27
N ARG A 155 -9.70 14.89 -22.26
CA ARG A 155 -11.04 14.33 -22.10
C ARG A 155 -12.10 15.30 -22.66
N PRO A 156 -13.29 14.77 -23.02
CA PRO A 156 -14.40 15.61 -23.54
C PRO A 156 -14.93 16.63 -22.51
N ASP A 157 -14.74 16.39 -21.23
CA ASP A 157 -15.18 17.23 -20.10
C ASP A 157 -14.22 18.39 -19.77
N GLY A 158 -13.15 18.57 -20.56
CA GLY A 158 -12.13 19.60 -20.34
C GLY A 158 -11.08 19.25 -19.30
N LEU A 159 -11.10 18.02 -18.81
CA LEU A 159 -10.06 17.46 -17.96
C LEU A 159 -9.04 16.66 -18.79
N TYR A 160 -8.01 16.20 -18.13
CA TYR A 160 -7.00 15.30 -18.72
C TYR A 160 -6.99 13.96 -17.99
N ALA A 161 -6.64 12.90 -18.71
CA ALA A 161 -6.32 11.60 -18.16
C ALA A 161 -4.85 11.27 -18.41
N MET A 162 -4.26 10.44 -17.58
CA MET A 162 -2.94 9.87 -17.84
C MET A 162 -3.03 8.95 -19.07
N ARG A 163 -2.06 9.03 -19.95
CA ARG A 163 -1.95 8.07 -21.05
C ARG A 163 -1.70 6.67 -20.49
N PRO A 164 -2.22 5.61 -21.13
CA PRO A 164 -2.11 4.23 -20.62
C PRO A 164 -0.68 3.79 -20.29
N GLU A 165 0.30 4.24 -21.09
CA GLU A 165 1.72 3.95 -20.86
C GLU A 165 2.33 4.61 -19.64
N TYR A 166 1.61 5.55 -19.01
CA TYR A 166 2.01 6.26 -17.79
C TYR A 166 0.96 6.16 -16.67
N ALA A 167 0.06 5.19 -16.76
CA ALA A 167 -1.12 5.11 -15.89
C ALA A 167 -0.80 4.80 -14.42
N THR A 168 0.40 4.27 -14.13
CA THR A 168 0.82 3.98 -12.77
C THR A 168 2.15 4.65 -12.44
N GLU A 169 2.41 4.83 -11.16
CA GLU A 169 3.65 5.42 -10.65
C GLU A 169 4.90 4.66 -11.14
N ARG A 170 4.83 3.31 -11.17
CA ARG A 170 5.94 2.46 -11.66
C ARG A 170 6.19 2.52 -13.16
N MET A 171 5.26 3.01 -13.94
CA MET A 171 5.45 3.20 -15.38
C MET A 171 6.18 4.51 -15.70
N ILE A 172 6.21 5.44 -14.73
CA ILE A 172 6.86 6.75 -14.88
C ILE A 172 8.29 6.71 -14.31
N GLU A 173 8.53 5.90 -13.28
CA GLU A 173 9.81 5.74 -12.61
C GLU A 173 10.82 4.92 -13.46
#